data_d2ffd6374d367ca62385dbf1394b1070
#
_entry.id   d2ffd6374d367ca62385dbf1394b1070
#
_cell.length_a   1.000
_cell.length_b   1.000
_cell.length_c   1.000
_cell.angle_alpha   90.00
_cell.angle_beta   90.00
_cell.angle_gamma   90.00
#
_symmetry.space_group_name_H-M   'P 1'
#
loop_
_entity.id
_entity.type
_entity.pdbx_description
1 polymer ?
#
loop_
_entity_poly.entity_id
_entity_poly.type
_entity_poly.pdbx_seq_one_letter_code
_entity_poly.pdbx_strand_id
1 'polypeptide(L)'
;MKDDMLKKIEDLYDLDKHQEIIDMIEALPAEQLNNELIGQLGRAYNNIQNYKKAIEILKSIEIEEGNTMRWNYRIGYSYYYLDDYENAEKCFLKSH
;
A
#
# COMPACT_ATOMS: atom_id res chain seq x y z
N MET A 1 -13.59 -14.19 6.71
CA MET A 1 -14.07 -13.79 5.39
C MET A 1 -13.35 -12.56 4.90
N LYS A 2 -13.24 -12.43 3.58
CA LYS A 2 -12.52 -11.34 2.95
C LYS A 2 -13.03 -9.95 3.35
N ASP A 3 -14.37 -9.80 3.36
CA ASP A 3 -14.99 -8.51 3.71
C ASP A 3 -14.74 -8.15 5.18
N ASP A 4 -14.71 -9.15 6.06
CA ASP A 4 -14.42 -8.91 7.48
C ASP A 4 -12.99 -8.45 7.69
N MET A 5 -12.06 -9.00 6.91
CA MET A 5 -10.66 -8.61 6.96
C MET A 5 -10.50 -7.14 6.53
N LEU A 6 -11.13 -6.76 5.41
CA LEU A 6 -11.04 -5.39 4.91
C LEU A 6 -11.66 -4.40 5.88
N LYS A 7 -12.79 -4.77 6.49
CA LYS A 7 -13.41 -3.90 7.49
C LYS A 7 -12.51 -3.71 8.70
N LYS A 8 -11.87 -4.78 9.16
CA LYS A 8 -10.95 -4.71 10.28
C LYS A 8 -9.75 -3.83 9.95
N ILE A 9 -9.23 -3.92 8.73
CA ILE A 9 -8.14 -3.05 8.27
C ILE A 9 -8.56 -1.59 8.30
N GLU A 10 -9.78 -1.28 7.82
CA GLU A 10 -10.28 0.10 7.85
C GLU A 10 -10.43 0.61 9.29
N ASP A 11 -10.93 -0.22 10.19
CA ASP A 11 -11.06 0.17 11.59
C ASP A 11 -9.69 0.46 12.21
N LEU A 12 -8.69 -0.38 11.92
CA LEU A 12 -7.34 -0.16 12.42
C LEU A 12 -6.70 1.09 11.81
N TYR A 13 -6.98 1.34 10.53
CA TYR A 13 -6.50 2.54 9.83
C TYR A 13 -7.06 3.79 10.49
N ASP A 14 -8.35 3.81 10.80
CA ASP A 14 -9.00 4.94 11.45
C ASP A 14 -8.43 5.22 12.84
N LEU A 15 -7.88 4.20 13.49
CA LEU A 15 -7.24 4.30 14.80
C LEU A 15 -5.73 4.54 14.72
N ASP A 16 -5.20 4.75 13.51
CA ASP A 16 -3.76 4.94 13.25
C ASP A 16 -2.90 3.75 13.70
N LYS A 17 -3.48 2.54 13.71
CA LYS A 17 -2.78 1.33 14.14
C LYS A 17 -2.16 0.61 12.93
N HIS A 18 -1.27 1.29 12.26
CA HIS A 18 -0.69 0.83 10.99
C HIS A 18 0.20 -0.41 11.16
N GLN A 19 0.95 -0.50 12.26
CA GLN A 19 1.77 -1.69 12.50
C GLN A 19 0.90 -2.94 12.70
N GLU A 20 -0.25 -2.79 13.34
CA GLU A 20 -1.16 -3.92 13.52
C GLU A 20 -1.73 -4.40 12.18
N ILE A 21 -1.97 -3.47 11.24
CA ILE A 21 -2.40 -3.83 9.89
C ILE A 21 -1.33 -4.66 9.21
N ILE A 22 -0.06 -4.23 9.30
CA ILE A 22 1.07 -4.96 8.72
C ILE A 22 1.16 -6.36 9.30
N ASP A 23 1.13 -6.47 10.63
CA ASP A 23 1.24 -7.76 11.30
C ASP A 23 0.12 -8.70 10.88
N MET A 24 -1.09 -8.18 10.76
CA MET A 24 -2.25 -8.98 10.40
C MET A 24 -2.16 -9.52 8.96
N ILE A 25 -1.76 -8.67 8.02
CA ILE A 25 -1.66 -9.08 6.62
C ILE A 25 -0.47 -10.03 6.42
N GLU A 26 0.65 -9.74 7.06
CA GLU A 26 1.85 -10.57 6.92
C GLU A 26 1.70 -11.94 7.57
N ALA A 27 0.75 -12.09 8.48
CA ALA A 27 0.45 -13.39 9.09
C ALA A 27 -0.41 -14.29 8.20
N LEU A 28 -0.97 -13.75 7.11
CA LEU A 28 -1.84 -14.53 6.23
C LEU A 28 -1.02 -15.49 5.36
N PRO A 29 -1.56 -16.70 5.09
CA PRO A 29 -0.95 -17.58 4.08
C PRO A 29 -0.95 -16.91 2.70
N ALA A 30 0.04 -17.25 1.88
CA ALA A 30 0.19 -16.64 0.57
C ALA A 30 -1.07 -16.76 -0.29
N GLU A 31 -1.77 -17.89 -0.20
CA GLU A 31 -2.99 -18.14 -0.99
C GLU A 31 -4.17 -17.25 -0.59
N GLN A 32 -4.09 -16.59 0.56
CA GLN A 32 -5.12 -15.65 0.99
C GLN A 32 -4.80 -14.20 0.63
N LEU A 33 -3.61 -13.94 0.12
CA LEU A 33 -3.23 -12.60 -0.30
C LEU A 33 -3.82 -12.29 -1.66
N ASN A 34 -4.26 -11.05 -1.83
CA ASN A 34 -4.74 -10.55 -3.12
C ASN A 34 -4.22 -9.13 -3.31
N ASN A 35 -4.44 -8.57 -4.49
CA ASN A 35 -3.90 -7.25 -4.81
C ASN A 35 -4.40 -6.17 -3.88
N GLU A 36 -5.65 -6.28 -3.43
CA GLU A 36 -6.21 -5.30 -2.51
C GLU A 36 -5.51 -5.33 -1.16
N LEU A 37 -5.28 -6.52 -0.61
CA LEU A 37 -4.57 -6.67 0.66
C LEU A 37 -3.11 -6.23 0.54
N ILE A 38 -2.46 -6.57 -0.57
CA ILE A 38 -1.09 -6.15 -0.82
C ILE A 38 -1.00 -4.63 -0.94
N GLY A 39 -1.99 -4.02 -1.60
CA GLY A 39 -2.08 -2.55 -1.67
C GLY A 39 -2.24 -1.92 -0.29
N GLN A 40 -3.08 -2.49 0.56
CA GLN A 40 -3.25 -2.03 1.94
C GLN A 40 -1.96 -2.17 2.74
N LEU A 41 -1.22 -3.26 2.51
CA LEU A 41 0.08 -3.47 3.15
C LEU A 41 1.07 -2.38 2.77
N GLY A 42 1.16 -2.05 1.47
CA GLY A 42 2.01 -0.96 1.00
C GLY A 42 1.64 0.37 1.63
N ARG A 43 0.34 0.67 1.71
CA ARG A 43 -0.15 1.88 2.37
C ARG A 43 0.26 1.92 3.84
N ALA A 44 0.15 0.81 4.53
CA ALA A 44 0.51 0.75 5.95
C ALA A 44 2.00 0.98 6.16
N TYR A 45 2.85 0.43 5.29
CA TYR A 45 4.29 0.70 5.35
C TYR A 45 4.60 2.18 5.11
N ASN A 46 3.90 2.84 4.19
CA ASN A 46 4.03 4.29 4.01
C ASN A 46 3.69 5.03 5.32
N ASN A 47 2.64 4.60 6.00
CA ASN A 47 2.16 5.28 7.19
C ASN A 47 3.09 5.12 8.39
N ILE A 48 3.94 4.09 8.42
CA ILE A 48 4.98 3.96 9.44
C ILE A 48 6.33 4.48 8.92
N GLN A 49 6.33 5.17 7.79
CA GLN A 49 7.49 5.83 7.21
C GLN A 49 8.56 4.86 6.68
N ASN A 50 8.16 3.63 6.39
CA ASN A 50 9.06 2.68 5.73
C ASN A 50 8.79 2.70 4.23
N TYR A 51 9.21 3.78 3.58
CA TYR A 51 8.87 4.06 2.19
C TYR A 51 9.54 3.08 1.21
N LYS A 52 10.75 2.64 1.50
CA LYS A 52 11.43 1.66 0.64
C LYS A 52 10.68 0.34 0.61
N LYS A 53 10.22 -0.12 1.77
CA LYS A 53 9.46 -1.36 1.85
C LYS A 53 8.10 -1.19 1.17
N ALA A 54 7.47 -0.03 1.32
CA ALA A 54 6.21 0.27 0.64
C ALA A 54 6.36 0.15 -0.88
N ILE A 55 7.44 0.70 -1.45
CA ILE A 55 7.70 0.60 -2.89
C ILE A 55 7.87 -0.85 -3.30
N GLU A 56 8.66 -1.62 -2.55
CA GLU A 56 8.88 -3.04 -2.84
C GLU A 56 7.56 -3.81 -2.89
N ILE A 57 6.71 -3.59 -1.89
CA ILE A 57 5.40 -4.23 -1.79
C ILE A 57 4.49 -3.81 -2.96
N LEU A 58 4.40 -2.52 -3.22
CA LEU A 58 3.53 -2.00 -4.27
C LEU A 58 3.98 -2.42 -5.67
N LYS A 59 5.29 -2.52 -5.90
CA LYS A 59 5.80 -2.98 -7.19
C LYS A 59 5.45 -4.43 -7.47
N SER A 60 5.23 -5.24 -6.45
CA SER A 60 4.85 -6.64 -6.64
C SER A 60 3.49 -6.81 -7.33
N ILE A 61 2.65 -5.77 -7.33
CA ILE A 61 1.35 -5.79 -7.98
C ILE A 61 1.25 -4.76 -9.13
N GLU A 62 2.38 -4.26 -9.60
CA GLU A 62 2.39 -3.21 -10.63
C GLU A 62 1.74 -3.65 -11.94
N ILE A 63 1.92 -4.92 -12.33
CA ILE A 63 1.35 -5.41 -13.59
C ILE A 63 -0.17 -5.28 -13.57
N GLU A 64 -0.80 -5.63 -12.46
CA GLU A 64 -2.26 -5.61 -12.33
C GLU A 64 -2.79 -4.23 -11.94
N GLU A 65 -2.04 -3.48 -11.11
CA GLU A 65 -2.57 -2.27 -10.48
C GLU A 65 -1.90 -0.98 -10.94
N GLY A 66 -0.85 -1.06 -11.75
CA GLY A 66 -0.04 0.11 -12.13
C GLY A 66 -0.79 1.19 -12.90
N ASN A 67 -1.98 0.89 -13.42
CA ASN A 67 -2.81 1.89 -14.13
C ASN A 67 -3.91 2.47 -13.24
N THR A 68 -4.01 2.03 -11.98
CA THR A 68 -5.04 2.57 -11.09
C THR A 68 -4.56 3.86 -10.42
N MET A 69 -5.51 4.77 -10.16
CA MET A 69 -5.21 6.01 -9.45
C MET A 69 -4.69 5.72 -8.05
N ARG A 70 -5.30 4.76 -7.37
CA ARG A 70 -4.94 4.42 -6.00
C ARG A 70 -3.50 3.91 -5.90
N TRP A 71 -3.09 3.01 -6.78
CA TRP A 71 -1.73 2.47 -6.79
C TRP A 71 -0.71 3.59 -7.04
N ASN A 72 -0.99 4.42 -8.04
CA ASN A 72 -0.09 5.51 -8.40
C ASN A 72 0.04 6.54 -7.27
N TYR A 73 -1.05 6.86 -6.59
CA TYR A 73 -1.00 7.76 -5.44
C TYR A 73 -0.13 7.18 -4.33
N ARG A 74 -0.34 5.90 -4.00
CA ARG A 74 0.39 5.26 -2.90
C ARG A 74 1.89 5.18 -3.17
N ILE A 75 2.30 4.75 -4.37
CA ILE A 75 3.71 4.62 -4.68
C ILE A 75 4.36 5.98 -4.91
N GLY A 76 3.60 6.93 -5.46
CA GLY A 76 4.06 8.32 -5.60
C GLY A 76 4.36 8.94 -4.25
N TYR A 77 3.52 8.66 -3.26
CA TYR A 77 3.74 9.10 -1.88
C TYR A 77 5.08 8.57 -1.36
N SER A 78 5.38 7.28 -1.59
CA SER A 78 6.65 6.68 -1.18
C SER A 78 7.84 7.38 -1.84
N TYR A 79 7.76 7.60 -3.15
CA TYR A 79 8.84 8.27 -3.88
C TYR A 79 9.06 9.69 -3.37
N TYR A 80 7.97 10.41 -3.13
CA TYR A 80 8.05 11.79 -2.64
C TYR A 80 8.84 11.88 -1.33
N TYR A 81 8.55 11.01 -0.38
CA TYR A 81 9.22 11.04 0.92
C TYR A 81 10.64 10.47 0.89
N LEU A 82 11.02 9.81 -0.21
CA LEU A 82 12.41 9.40 -0.45
C LEU A 82 13.17 10.43 -1.29
N ASP A 83 12.56 11.61 -1.52
CA ASP A 83 13.15 12.69 -2.31
C ASP A 83 13.31 12.34 -3.79
N ASP A 84 12.63 11.30 -4.26
CA ASP A 84 12.60 10.94 -5.68
C ASP A 84 11.43 11.66 -6.34
N TYR A 85 11.58 12.97 -6.50
CA TYR A 85 10.49 13.83 -6.97
C TYR A 85 10.12 13.57 -8.43
N GLU A 86 11.07 13.12 -9.25
CA GLU A 86 10.79 12.80 -10.63
C GLU A 86 9.78 11.65 -10.75
N ASN A 87 10.05 10.55 -10.06
CA ASN A 87 9.11 9.42 -10.07
C ASN A 87 7.81 9.74 -9.35
N ALA A 88 7.89 10.52 -8.27
CA ALA A 88 6.69 10.95 -7.55
C ALA A 88 5.76 11.74 -8.47
N GLU A 89 6.30 12.69 -9.24
CA GLU A 89 5.51 13.50 -10.17
C GLU A 89 4.84 12.62 -11.23
N LYS A 90 5.59 11.68 -11.82
CA LYS A 90 5.02 10.78 -12.82
C LYS A 90 3.84 9.99 -12.26
N CYS A 91 3.96 9.51 -11.03
CA CYS A 91 2.90 8.74 -10.39
C CYS A 91 1.69 9.61 -10.06
N PHE A 92 1.93 10.82 -9.52
CA PHE A 92 0.83 11.72 -9.17
C PHE A 92 0.05 12.18 -10.41
N LEU A 93 0.72 12.36 -11.54
CA LEU A 93 0.04 12.70 -12.80
C LEU A 93 -0.90 11.57 -13.22
N LYS A 94 -0.53 10.32 -12.97
CA LYS A 94 -1.38 9.17 -13.29
C LYS A 94 -2.48 8.94 -12.26
N SER A 95 -2.40 9.59 -11.10
CA SER A 95 -3.41 9.43 -10.04
C SER A 95 -4.59 10.37 -10.17
N HIS A 96 -4.60 11.20 -11.19
CA HIS A 96 -5.70 12.16 -11.45
C HIS A 96 -6.70 11.63 -12.45
#